data_b983a203ffab03645b0a9c7f01435021
#
_entry.id   b983a203ffab03645b0a9c7f01435021
#
_cell.length_a   1.000
_cell.length_b   1.000
_cell.length_c   1.000
_cell.angle_alpha   90.00
_cell.angle_beta   90.00
_cell.angle_gamma   90.00
#
_symmetry.space_group_name_H-M   'P 1'
#
loop_
_entity.id
_entity.type
_entity.pdbx_description
1 polymer ?
#
loop_
_entity_poly.entity_id
_entity_poly.type
_entity_poly.pdbx_seq_one_letter_code
_entity_poly.pdbx_strand_id
1 'polypeptide(L)'
;DKVERNMKAFIAAGGRARWDYLIFEHSECDVERAEQLAKEWGVERFMKKKTGRFINANSEKKETHQAKNRKGADMQQLAKPKKAEHQNLALLKQEEITKTYGSMMDYYNQATVKCKVAGKDTKSIFITAEGLVMPCCWTAGRMYKWWHSDPKVEQIWDFIDAAGGKDGISAKVNGIEGVFASGIMKDIQRSWAFNSIKEGKLGVCAQKCGTEFDPYAEQFK
;
A
#
# COMPACT_ATOMS: atom_id res chain seq x y z
N ASP A 1 -25.13 7.40 -13.18
CA ASP A 1 -23.72 7.83 -13.28
C ASP A 1 -22.96 6.84 -14.17
N LYS A 2 -21.78 7.22 -14.70
CA LYS A 2 -21.02 6.40 -15.64
C LYS A 2 -20.49 5.12 -15.01
N VAL A 3 -20.04 5.18 -13.75
CA VAL A 3 -19.51 4.02 -13.00
C VAL A 3 -20.63 3.03 -12.75
N GLU A 4 -21.77 3.49 -12.27
CA GLU A 4 -22.97 2.66 -12.04
C GLU A 4 -23.42 1.95 -13.32
N ARG A 5 -23.58 2.69 -14.41
CA ARG A 5 -23.99 2.13 -15.71
C ARG A 5 -23.03 1.04 -16.18
N ASN A 6 -21.71 1.29 -16.09
CA ASN A 6 -20.71 0.35 -16.53
C ASN A 6 -20.66 -0.90 -15.63
N MET A 7 -20.81 -0.73 -14.33
CA MET A 7 -20.87 -1.85 -13.38
C MET A 7 -22.09 -2.74 -13.64
N LYS A 8 -23.27 -2.14 -13.79
CA LYS A 8 -24.49 -2.89 -14.13
C LYS A 8 -24.37 -3.64 -15.46
N ALA A 9 -23.83 -3.01 -16.50
CA ALA A 9 -23.60 -3.65 -17.79
C ALA A 9 -22.60 -4.81 -17.70
N PHE A 10 -21.52 -4.65 -16.93
CA PHE A 10 -20.54 -5.70 -16.71
C PHE A 10 -21.16 -6.92 -15.99
N ILE A 11 -21.96 -6.68 -14.95
CA ILE A 11 -22.65 -7.74 -14.20
C ILE A 11 -23.70 -8.44 -15.09
N ALA A 12 -24.49 -7.67 -15.85
CA ALA A 12 -25.49 -8.22 -16.76
C ALA A 12 -24.86 -9.11 -17.86
N ALA A 13 -23.62 -8.85 -18.24
CA ALA A 13 -22.83 -9.70 -19.15
C ALA A 13 -22.18 -10.91 -18.47
N GLY A 14 -22.53 -11.25 -17.22
CA GLY A 14 -21.97 -12.39 -16.47
C GLY A 14 -20.65 -12.05 -15.74
N GLY A 15 -20.24 -10.80 -15.69
CA GLY A 15 -19.03 -10.35 -15.01
C GLY A 15 -19.16 -10.41 -13.47
N ARG A 16 -18.11 -10.84 -12.80
CA ARG A 16 -18.03 -10.89 -11.32
C ARG A 16 -17.49 -9.56 -10.80
N ALA A 17 -18.33 -8.71 -10.23
CA ALA A 17 -17.97 -7.39 -9.74
C ALA A 17 -17.67 -7.39 -8.24
N ARG A 18 -16.65 -6.64 -7.85
CA ARG A 18 -16.36 -6.29 -6.47
C ARG A 18 -16.44 -4.77 -6.31
N TRP A 19 -17.09 -4.31 -5.25
CA TRP A 19 -17.14 -2.90 -4.90
C TRP A 19 -16.43 -2.65 -3.58
N ASP A 20 -15.27 -1.98 -3.65
CA ASP A 20 -14.54 -1.50 -2.49
C ASP A 20 -14.97 -0.07 -2.15
N TYR A 21 -15.78 0.08 -1.11
CA TYR A 21 -16.30 1.35 -0.64
C TYR A 21 -15.37 1.95 0.42
N LEU A 22 -14.59 2.99 0.03
CA LEU A 22 -13.72 3.69 0.95
C LEU A 22 -14.51 4.72 1.76
N ILE A 23 -14.43 4.63 3.09
CA ILE A 23 -15.21 5.48 3.98
C ILE A 23 -14.38 6.70 4.37
N PHE A 24 -14.95 7.88 4.12
CA PHE A 24 -14.48 9.20 4.51
C PHE A 24 -15.62 9.94 5.21
N GLU A 25 -15.34 11.11 5.83
CA GLU A 25 -16.38 11.92 6.48
C GLU A 25 -17.60 12.19 5.55
N HIS A 26 -17.34 12.62 4.31
CA HIS A 26 -18.39 12.96 3.36
C HIS A 26 -19.22 11.77 2.85
N SER A 27 -18.75 10.55 3.05
CA SER A 27 -19.41 9.33 2.56
C SER A 27 -19.83 8.36 3.68
N GLU A 28 -19.57 8.68 4.94
CA GLU A 28 -19.88 7.76 6.06
C GLU A 28 -21.40 7.57 6.28
N CYS A 29 -22.20 8.55 5.90
CA CYS A 29 -23.66 8.44 6.01
C CYS A 29 -24.28 7.55 4.90
N ASP A 30 -23.55 7.32 3.82
CA ASP A 30 -24.03 6.57 2.66
C ASP A 30 -23.63 5.08 2.68
N VAL A 31 -22.94 4.61 3.72
CA VAL A 31 -22.41 3.23 3.79
C VAL A 31 -23.52 2.19 3.61
N GLU A 32 -24.62 2.33 4.35
CA GLU A 32 -25.75 1.39 4.30
C GLU A 32 -26.46 1.44 2.95
N ARG A 33 -26.64 2.65 2.40
CA ARG A 33 -27.22 2.83 1.06
C ARG A 33 -26.32 2.23 -0.02
N ALA A 34 -25.02 2.40 0.05
CA ALA A 34 -24.07 1.79 -0.88
C ALA A 34 -24.10 0.26 -0.82
N GLU A 35 -24.20 -0.31 0.39
CA GLU A 35 -24.33 -1.76 0.57
C GLU A 35 -25.65 -2.29 -0.02
N GLN A 36 -26.76 -1.57 0.17
CA GLN A 36 -28.03 -1.91 -0.44
C GLN A 36 -27.95 -1.86 -1.96
N LEU A 37 -27.40 -0.80 -2.53
CA LEU A 37 -27.19 -0.67 -3.97
C LEU A 37 -26.32 -1.79 -4.55
N ALA A 38 -25.28 -2.20 -3.81
CA ALA A 38 -24.45 -3.31 -4.23
C ALA A 38 -25.25 -4.62 -4.36
N LYS A 39 -26.16 -4.88 -3.42
CA LYS A 39 -27.09 -6.03 -3.48
C LYS A 39 -28.05 -5.91 -4.64
N GLU A 40 -28.68 -4.74 -4.81
CA GLU A 40 -29.63 -4.46 -5.91
C GLU A 40 -29.00 -4.63 -7.29
N TRP A 41 -27.70 -4.30 -7.44
CA TRP A 41 -26.98 -4.42 -8.70
C TRP A 41 -26.36 -5.80 -8.95
N GLY A 42 -26.42 -6.70 -7.96
CA GLY A 42 -25.82 -8.02 -8.07
C GLY A 42 -24.29 -8.01 -7.94
N VAL A 43 -23.73 -7.06 -7.20
CA VAL A 43 -22.29 -7.02 -6.88
C VAL A 43 -21.94 -8.25 -6.05
N GLU A 44 -21.00 -9.06 -6.51
CA GLU A 44 -20.62 -10.32 -5.84
C GLU A 44 -19.99 -10.08 -4.45
N ARG A 45 -19.18 -9.02 -4.31
CA ARG A 45 -18.52 -8.69 -3.05
C ARG A 45 -18.54 -7.19 -2.80
N PHE A 46 -19.19 -6.78 -1.73
CA PHE A 46 -19.13 -5.42 -1.20
C PHE A 46 -18.20 -5.37 0.02
N MET A 47 -17.25 -4.42 0.02
CA MET A 47 -16.25 -4.27 1.07
C MET A 47 -16.26 -2.85 1.63
N LYS A 48 -16.56 -2.71 2.93
CA LYS A 48 -16.41 -1.45 3.67
C LYS A 48 -14.94 -1.26 4.03
N LYS A 49 -14.26 -0.28 3.41
CA LYS A 49 -12.83 -0.05 3.60
C LYS A 49 -12.55 1.14 4.50
N LYS A 50 -11.98 0.88 5.67
CA LYS A 50 -11.50 1.89 6.60
C LYS A 50 -10.10 2.32 6.17
N THR A 51 -10.00 3.51 5.58
CA THR A 51 -8.76 3.98 4.94
C THR A 51 -7.64 4.27 5.94
N GLY A 52 -6.41 3.90 5.57
CA GLY A 52 -5.18 4.26 6.30
C GLY A 52 -4.56 5.60 5.87
N ARG A 53 -5.24 6.42 5.03
CA ARG A 53 -4.69 7.70 4.53
C ARG A 53 -4.40 8.75 5.59
N PHE A 54 -5.01 8.60 6.76
CA PHE A 54 -4.83 9.52 7.90
C PHE A 54 -3.69 9.10 8.84
N ILE A 55 -3.04 7.98 8.57
CA ILE A 55 -1.84 7.54 9.30
C ILE A 55 -0.66 8.36 8.79
N ASN A 56 0.06 8.98 9.73
CA ASN A 56 1.20 9.85 9.43
C ASN A 56 2.51 9.26 9.97
N ALA A 57 3.50 9.11 9.10
CA ALA A 57 4.83 8.61 9.48
C ALA A 57 5.57 9.54 10.46
N ASN A 58 5.21 10.83 10.49
CA ASN A 58 5.80 11.83 11.40
C ASN A 58 5.12 11.88 12.78
N SER A 59 4.24 10.93 13.09
CA SER A 59 3.53 10.81 14.38
C SER A 59 2.51 11.92 14.69
N GLU A 60 2.30 12.86 13.78
CA GLU A 60 1.31 13.93 13.95
C GLU A 60 -0.11 13.38 13.64
N LYS A 61 -1.11 13.90 14.37
CA LYS A 61 -2.51 13.60 14.04
C LYS A 61 -2.89 14.19 12.70
N LYS A 62 -3.38 13.35 11.81
CA LYS A 62 -3.80 13.75 10.47
C LYS A 62 -5.32 13.65 10.35
N GLU A 63 -6.00 14.79 10.44
CA GLU A 63 -7.47 14.86 10.32
C GLU A 63 -7.92 14.92 8.86
N THR A 64 -7.09 15.46 7.98
CA THR A 64 -7.40 15.63 6.57
C THR A 64 -6.31 15.05 5.67
N HIS A 65 -6.66 14.72 4.44
CA HIS A 65 -5.77 14.25 3.40
C HIS A 65 -6.09 14.95 2.07
N GLN A 66 -5.08 15.60 1.48
CA GLN A 66 -5.22 16.23 0.17
C GLN A 66 -5.13 15.17 -0.93
N ALA A 67 -6.24 14.91 -1.61
CA ALA A 67 -6.24 14.05 -2.79
C ALA A 67 -5.60 14.76 -3.97
N LYS A 68 -4.80 14.04 -4.75
CA LYS A 68 -4.14 14.55 -5.96
C LYS A 68 -4.52 13.71 -7.17
N ASN A 69 -4.60 14.37 -8.33
CA ASN A 69 -4.77 13.66 -9.60
C ASN A 69 -3.43 13.03 -10.08
N ARG A 70 -3.48 12.33 -11.21
CA ARG A 70 -2.29 11.68 -11.79
C ARG A 70 -1.17 12.64 -12.19
N LYS A 71 -1.47 13.93 -12.36
CA LYS A 71 -0.50 14.98 -12.68
C LYS A 71 0.05 15.68 -11.42
N GLY A 72 -0.37 15.25 -10.23
CA GLY A 72 0.04 15.83 -8.95
C GLY A 72 -0.74 17.07 -8.54
N ALA A 73 -1.71 17.55 -9.33
CA ALA A 73 -2.54 18.69 -8.98
C ALA A 73 -3.54 18.32 -7.85
N ASP A 74 -3.72 19.25 -6.93
CA ASP A 74 -4.67 19.11 -5.83
C ASP A 74 -6.10 19.03 -6.36
N MET A 75 -6.87 18.11 -5.79
CA MET A 75 -8.26 17.86 -6.15
C MET A 75 -9.18 18.20 -4.97
N GLN A 76 -9.42 17.23 -4.12
CA GLN A 76 -10.34 17.31 -3.00
C GLN A 76 -9.61 17.10 -1.68
N GLN A 77 -9.93 17.89 -0.67
CA GLN A 77 -9.54 17.61 0.69
C GLN A 77 -10.50 16.57 1.28
N LEU A 78 -9.95 15.44 1.70
CA LEU A 78 -10.68 14.34 2.34
C LEU A 78 -10.51 14.47 3.85
N ALA A 79 -11.60 14.31 4.60
CA ALA A 79 -11.58 14.31 6.06
C ALA A 79 -11.81 12.88 6.62
N LYS A 80 -11.27 12.64 7.80
CA LYS A 80 -11.41 11.39 8.56
C LYS A 80 -12.89 11.18 8.93
N PRO A 81 -13.42 9.95 8.86
CA PRO A 81 -14.77 9.63 9.35
C PRO A 81 -14.94 10.07 10.81
N LYS A 82 -16.11 10.61 11.15
CA LYS A 82 -16.45 11.00 12.53
C LYS A 82 -16.82 9.81 13.39
N LYS A 83 -17.56 8.84 12.82
CA LYS A 83 -17.94 7.63 13.54
C LYS A 83 -16.72 6.74 13.78
N ALA A 84 -16.47 6.38 15.05
CA ALA A 84 -15.34 5.55 15.45
C ALA A 84 -15.32 4.18 14.72
N GLU A 85 -16.50 3.60 14.51
CA GLU A 85 -16.67 2.34 13.80
C GLU A 85 -16.21 2.37 12.34
N HIS A 86 -16.14 3.56 11.73
CA HIS A 86 -15.66 3.79 10.36
C HIS A 86 -14.17 4.16 10.28
N GLN A 87 -13.54 4.41 11.43
CA GLN A 87 -12.11 4.74 11.47
C GLN A 87 -11.25 3.48 11.43
N ASN A 88 -10.08 3.58 10.83
CA ASN A 88 -9.10 2.50 10.81
C ASN A 88 -8.46 2.37 12.22
N LEU A 89 -8.53 1.20 12.83
CA LEU A 89 -7.97 0.93 14.16
C LEU A 89 -6.45 1.16 14.23
N ALA A 90 -5.76 1.11 13.10
CA ALA A 90 -4.34 1.46 13.04
C ALA A 90 -4.03 2.91 13.46
N LEU A 91 -5.03 3.82 13.45
CA LEU A 91 -4.85 5.17 13.99
C LEU A 91 -4.62 5.16 15.52
N LEU A 92 -5.38 4.33 16.25
CA LEU A 92 -5.19 4.14 17.69
C LEU A 92 -3.86 3.43 17.96
N LYS A 93 -3.55 2.41 17.16
CA LYS A 93 -2.27 1.69 17.26
C LYS A 93 -1.07 2.61 16.98
N GLN A 94 -1.19 3.56 16.08
CA GLN A 94 -0.14 4.57 15.85
C GLN A 94 0.16 5.38 17.11
N GLU A 95 -0.86 5.76 17.89
CA GLU A 95 -0.65 6.49 19.15
C GLU A 95 0.09 5.63 20.19
N GLU A 96 -0.25 4.34 20.30
CA GLU A 96 0.45 3.40 21.17
C GLU A 96 1.92 3.22 20.77
N ILE A 97 2.17 3.00 19.47
CA ILE A 97 3.52 2.87 18.92
C ILE A 97 4.35 4.14 19.18
N THR A 98 3.77 5.31 18.94
CA THR A 98 4.45 6.59 19.21
C THR A 98 4.79 6.77 20.69
N LYS A 99 3.91 6.35 21.60
CA LYS A 99 4.19 6.38 23.04
C LYS A 99 5.32 5.43 23.44
N THR A 100 5.36 4.24 22.83
CA THR A 100 6.35 3.19 23.16
C THR A 100 7.73 3.50 22.58
N TYR A 101 7.81 3.96 21.34
CA TYR A 101 9.05 4.13 20.58
C TYR A 101 9.54 5.59 20.49
N GLY A 102 8.73 6.57 20.92
CA GLY A 102 9.02 8.00 20.77
C GLY A 102 8.48 8.59 19.47
N SER A 103 8.63 7.89 18.35
CA SER A 103 8.08 8.28 17.05
C SER A 103 7.77 7.06 16.18
N MET A 104 6.99 7.27 15.12
CA MET A 104 6.81 6.25 14.09
C MET A 104 8.12 5.90 13.35
N MET A 105 9.01 6.89 13.20
CA MET A 105 10.31 6.66 12.56
C MET A 105 11.20 5.77 13.43
N ASP A 106 11.22 6.00 14.75
CA ASP A 106 11.97 5.16 15.69
C ASP A 106 11.44 3.73 15.70
N TYR A 107 10.12 3.58 15.63
CA TYR A 107 9.52 2.26 15.43
C TYR A 107 9.99 1.61 14.13
N TYR A 108 9.95 2.32 12.98
CA TYR A 108 10.37 1.74 11.70
C TYR A 108 11.85 1.32 11.71
N ASN A 109 12.70 2.07 12.38
CA ASN A 109 14.11 1.68 12.57
C ASN A 109 14.22 0.35 13.32
N GLN A 110 13.44 0.15 14.37
CA GLN A 110 13.49 -1.04 15.24
C GLN A 110 12.57 -2.17 14.77
N ALA A 111 11.66 -1.92 13.83
CA ALA A 111 10.63 -2.88 13.43
C ALA A 111 11.22 -4.20 12.94
N THR A 112 10.72 -5.30 13.49
CA THR A 112 10.89 -6.62 12.91
C THR A 112 10.01 -6.74 11.67
N VAL A 113 10.60 -7.08 10.52
CA VAL A 113 9.87 -7.20 9.25
C VAL A 113 9.45 -8.66 9.02
N LYS A 114 8.14 -8.87 8.82
CA LYS A 114 7.58 -10.15 8.36
C LYS A 114 6.87 -9.93 7.03
N CYS A 115 7.55 -10.29 5.94
CA CYS A 115 7.05 -10.02 4.59
C CYS A 115 5.71 -10.74 4.33
N LYS A 116 4.70 -9.99 3.90
CA LYS A 116 3.35 -10.50 3.62
C LYS A 116 3.26 -11.33 2.34
N VAL A 117 4.19 -11.11 1.39
CA VAL A 117 4.20 -11.80 0.08
C VAL A 117 5.23 -12.93 -0.03
N ALA A 118 6.11 -13.07 0.97
CA ALA A 118 7.11 -14.14 1.04
C ALA A 118 6.75 -15.22 2.09
N GLY A 119 5.51 -15.25 2.55
CA GLY A 119 5.01 -16.25 3.49
C GLY A 119 4.91 -17.65 2.86
N LYS A 120 4.73 -18.67 3.70
CA LYS A 120 4.59 -20.06 3.23
C LYS A 120 3.39 -20.24 2.28
N ASP A 121 2.29 -19.52 2.56
CA ASP A 121 1.01 -19.70 1.86
C ASP A 121 0.74 -18.64 0.79
N THR A 122 1.55 -17.58 0.69
CA THR A 122 1.32 -16.43 -0.19
C THR A 122 2.58 -16.00 -0.92
N LYS A 123 3.26 -16.94 -1.59
CA LYS A 123 4.41 -16.60 -2.43
C LYS A 123 3.92 -15.88 -3.68
N SER A 124 4.22 -14.59 -3.80
CA SER A 124 3.89 -13.80 -4.98
C SER A 124 5.01 -12.83 -5.31
N ILE A 125 5.06 -12.41 -6.56
CA ILE A 125 5.91 -11.33 -7.07
C ILE A 125 5.01 -10.30 -7.75
N PHE A 126 5.51 -9.10 -7.91
CA PHE A 126 4.84 -8.03 -8.63
C PHE A 126 5.61 -7.72 -9.92
N ILE A 127 4.90 -7.74 -11.04
CA ILE A 127 5.45 -7.36 -12.35
C ILE A 127 4.76 -6.07 -12.77
N THR A 128 5.56 -5.03 -13.05
CA THR A 128 5.04 -3.74 -13.52
C THR A 128 4.58 -3.83 -14.98
N ALA A 129 3.85 -2.83 -15.46
CA ALA A 129 3.47 -2.73 -16.87
C ALA A 129 4.70 -2.63 -17.81
N GLU A 130 5.84 -2.18 -17.31
CA GLU A 130 7.12 -2.14 -18.03
C GLU A 130 7.82 -3.50 -18.11
N GLY A 131 7.35 -4.49 -17.32
CA GLY A 131 7.96 -5.82 -17.21
C GLY A 131 9.06 -5.89 -16.15
N LEU A 132 9.13 -4.94 -15.21
CA LEU A 132 10.07 -4.96 -14.10
C LEU A 132 9.52 -5.80 -12.95
N VAL A 133 10.36 -6.69 -12.40
CA VAL A 133 9.96 -7.65 -11.36
C VAL A 133 10.45 -7.17 -9.99
N MET A 134 9.51 -7.05 -9.07
CA MET A 134 9.77 -6.61 -7.68
C MET A 134 9.08 -7.55 -6.68
N PRO A 135 9.51 -7.60 -5.41
CA PRO A 135 8.87 -8.44 -4.41
C PRO A 135 7.37 -8.16 -4.24
N CYS A 136 6.98 -6.89 -4.29
CA CYS A 136 5.58 -6.48 -4.11
C CYS A 136 5.31 -5.09 -4.72
N CYS A 137 4.03 -4.72 -4.82
CA CYS A 137 3.61 -3.43 -5.37
C CYS A 137 4.11 -2.23 -4.54
N TRP A 138 4.33 -2.38 -3.23
CA TRP A 138 4.86 -1.29 -2.39
C TRP A 138 6.33 -0.97 -2.70
N THR A 139 7.16 -1.99 -2.92
CA THR A 139 8.55 -1.79 -3.36
C THR A 139 8.60 -1.24 -4.78
N ALA A 140 7.79 -1.79 -5.69
CA ALA A 140 7.67 -1.30 -7.07
C ALA A 140 7.20 0.17 -7.12
N GLY A 141 6.25 0.56 -6.27
CA GLY A 141 5.74 1.94 -6.21
C GLY A 141 6.83 2.97 -5.90
N ARG A 142 7.88 2.59 -5.16
CA ARG A 142 8.98 3.49 -4.83
C ARG A 142 9.87 3.87 -6.02
N MET A 143 9.73 3.19 -7.15
CA MET A 143 10.51 3.48 -8.36
C MET A 143 9.95 4.65 -9.18
N TYR A 144 8.72 5.11 -8.93
CA TYR A 144 8.00 6.01 -9.83
C TYR A 144 7.93 7.45 -9.34
N LYS A 145 8.28 8.40 -10.24
CA LYS A 145 8.34 9.84 -9.97
C LYS A 145 7.04 10.44 -9.42
N TRP A 146 5.88 9.92 -9.80
CA TRP A 146 4.60 10.49 -9.35
C TRP A 146 4.27 10.26 -7.87
N TRP A 147 5.03 9.38 -7.20
CA TRP A 147 5.00 9.24 -5.74
C TRP A 147 5.98 10.16 -5.03
N HIS A 148 7.04 10.57 -5.70
CA HIS A 148 8.20 11.25 -5.12
C HIS A 148 8.71 12.33 -6.07
N SER A 149 9.33 13.37 -5.51
CA SER A 149 9.94 14.47 -6.28
C SER A 149 11.07 13.96 -7.18
N ASP A 150 11.92 13.09 -6.63
CA ASP A 150 12.94 12.35 -7.35
C ASP A 150 12.93 10.88 -6.91
N PRO A 151 12.51 9.94 -7.76
CA PRO A 151 12.48 8.54 -7.40
C PRO A 151 13.86 7.94 -7.12
N LYS A 152 14.93 8.49 -7.68
CA LYS A 152 16.29 7.95 -7.49
C LYS A 152 16.85 8.20 -6.09
N VAL A 153 16.31 9.12 -5.31
CA VAL A 153 16.67 9.30 -3.89
C VAL A 153 15.96 8.30 -2.98
N GLU A 154 14.99 7.55 -3.51
CA GLU A 154 14.36 6.48 -2.75
C GLU A 154 15.29 5.28 -2.62
N GLN A 155 15.45 4.82 -1.40
CA GLN A 155 16.34 3.71 -1.00
C GLN A 155 16.21 2.45 -1.88
N ILE A 156 15.07 2.23 -2.51
CA ILE A 156 14.86 1.07 -3.39
C ILE A 156 15.81 1.06 -4.59
N TRP A 157 16.29 2.23 -5.02
CA TRP A 157 17.20 2.33 -6.15
C TRP A 157 18.60 1.80 -5.84
N ASP A 158 19.04 1.84 -4.58
CA ASP A 158 20.31 1.23 -4.14
C ASP A 158 20.29 -0.28 -4.42
N PHE A 159 19.14 -0.93 -4.15
CA PHE A 159 18.96 -2.37 -4.43
C PHE A 159 18.82 -2.67 -5.92
N ILE A 160 18.15 -1.78 -6.66
CA ILE A 160 17.97 -1.94 -8.11
C ILE A 160 19.32 -1.77 -8.83
N ASP A 161 20.09 -0.76 -8.47
CA ASP A 161 21.39 -0.49 -9.09
C ASP A 161 22.40 -1.61 -8.76
N ALA A 162 22.39 -2.13 -7.55
CA ALA A 162 23.20 -3.31 -7.16
C ALA A 162 22.80 -4.57 -7.96
N ALA A 163 21.54 -4.69 -8.38
CA ALA A 163 21.05 -5.80 -9.21
C ALA A 163 21.30 -5.63 -10.71
N GLY A 164 22.03 -4.58 -11.14
CA GLY A 164 22.29 -4.26 -12.55
C GLY A 164 21.31 -3.26 -13.16
N GLY A 165 20.69 -2.40 -12.33
CA GLY A 165 19.76 -1.38 -12.75
C GLY A 165 18.40 -1.95 -13.18
N LYS A 166 17.68 -1.17 -14.00
CA LYS A 166 16.38 -1.61 -14.54
C LYS A 166 16.49 -2.89 -15.38
N ASP A 167 17.57 -3.05 -16.11
CA ASP A 167 17.77 -4.24 -16.94
C ASP A 167 17.94 -5.49 -16.06
N GLY A 168 18.66 -5.38 -14.94
CA GLY A 168 18.86 -6.47 -14.00
C GLY A 168 17.55 -7.00 -13.38
N ILE A 169 16.53 -6.16 -13.27
CA ILE A 169 15.20 -6.54 -12.74
C ILE A 169 14.14 -6.68 -13.84
N SER A 170 14.51 -6.64 -15.11
CA SER A 170 13.58 -6.76 -16.24
C SER A 170 13.33 -8.21 -16.63
N ALA A 171 12.07 -8.66 -16.55
CA ALA A 171 11.67 -9.96 -17.07
C ALA A 171 11.79 -10.06 -18.58
N LYS A 172 11.74 -8.93 -19.30
CA LYS A 172 11.92 -8.89 -20.75
C LYS A 172 13.37 -9.16 -21.17
N VAL A 173 14.34 -8.75 -20.34
CA VAL A 173 15.77 -8.90 -20.60
C VAL A 173 16.28 -10.24 -20.07
N ASN A 174 15.96 -10.56 -18.84
CA ASN A 174 16.56 -11.70 -18.11
C ASN A 174 15.59 -12.86 -17.83
N GLY A 175 14.32 -12.74 -18.21
CA GLY A 175 13.29 -13.65 -17.68
C GLY A 175 13.09 -13.49 -16.18
N ILE A 176 12.10 -14.13 -15.61
CA ILE A 176 11.83 -14.11 -14.17
C ILE A 176 12.98 -14.76 -13.37
N GLU A 177 13.50 -15.87 -13.87
CA GLU A 177 14.59 -16.63 -13.24
C GLU A 177 15.88 -15.80 -13.15
N GLY A 178 16.23 -15.08 -14.22
CA GLY A 178 17.38 -14.18 -14.25
C GLY A 178 17.24 -13.03 -13.25
N VAL A 179 16.04 -12.47 -13.08
CA VAL A 179 15.79 -11.46 -12.05
C VAL A 179 15.98 -12.05 -10.65
N PHE A 180 15.55 -13.28 -10.39
CA PHE A 180 15.83 -13.93 -9.11
C PHE A 180 17.34 -14.17 -8.91
N ALA A 181 18.07 -14.50 -9.99
CA ALA A 181 19.52 -14.70 -9.97
C ALA A 181 20.29 -13.39 -9.73
N SER A 182 19.73 -12.21 -10.06
CA SER A 182 20.35 -10.90 -9.76
C SER A 182 20.56 -10.65 -8.26
N GLY A 183 19.87 -11.39 -7.40
CA GLY A 183 20.01 -11.28 -5.95
C GLY A 183 19.10 -10.26 -5.29
N ILE A 184 18.40 -9.39 -6.02
CA ILE A 184 17.61 -8.28 -5.44
C ILE A 184 16.64 -8.74 -4.35
N MET A 185 15.97 -9.91 -4.52
CA MET A 185 15.04 -10.44 -3.53
C MET A 185 15.74 -10.80 -2.21
N LYS A 186 16.94 -11.38 -2.32
CA LYS A 186 17.78 -11.76 -1.17
C LYS A 186 18.34 -10.54 -0.47
N ASP A 187 18.78 -9.53 -1.21
CA ASP A 187 19.37 -8.32 -0.64
C ASP A 187 18.32 -7.47 0.07
N ILE A 188 17.12 -7.34 -0.49
CA ILE A 188 15.97 -6.75 0.21
C ILE A 188 15.69 -7.52 1.51
N GLN A 189 15.68 -8.86 1.48
CA GLN A 189 15.46 -9.66 2.68
C GLN A 189 16.57 -9.49 3.72
N ARG A 190 17.84 -9.45 3.30
CA ARG A 190 19.00 -9.19 4.18
C ARG A 190 18.90 -7.83 4.85
N SER A 191 18.38 -6.83 4.14
CA SER A 191 18.25 -5.47 4.68
C SER A 191 17.39 -5.40 5.95
N TRP A 192 16.49 -6.35 6.17
CA TRP A 192 15.63 -6.35 7.36
C TRP A 192 16.38 -6.58 8.66
N ALA A 193 17.60 -7.14 8.59
CA ALA A 193 18.45 -7.39 9.75
C ALA A 193 19.22 -6.14 10.22
N PHE A 194 19.28 -5.05 9.43
CA PHE A 194 19.92 -3.81 9.89
C PHE A 194 19.13 -3.16 11.02
N ASN A 195 19.84 -2.45 11.91
CA ASN A 195 19.23 -1.84 13.09
C ASN A 195 18.42 -0.58 12.77
N SER A 196 18.68 0.08 11.62
CA SER A 196 17.98 1.27 11.23
C SER A 196 17.87 1.43 9.72
N ILE A 197 16.96 2.29 9.28
CA ILE A 197 16.82 2.70 7.86
C ILE A 197 18.09 3.39 7.39
N LYS A 198 18.72 4.17 8.25
CA LYS A 198 20.00 4.87 7.94
C LYS A 198 21.16 3.89 7.71
N GLU A 199 21.15 2.73 8.37
CA GLU A 199 22.14 1.67 8.19
C GLU A 199 21.84 0.73 7.01
N GLY A 200 20.70 0.89 6.34
CA GLY A 200 20.35 0.10 5.17
C GLY A 200 19.08 -0.74 5.27
N LYS A 201 18.36 -0.75 6.42
CA LYS A 201 17.04 -1.41 6.51
C LYS A 201 16.09 -0.80 5.50
N LEU A 202 15.47 -1.59 4.64
CA LEU A 202 14.55 -1.07 3.64
C LEU A 202 13.27 -0.52 4.30
N GLY A 203 13.18 0.81 4.36
CA GLY A 203 12.16 1.54 5.11
C GLY A 203 10.73 1.21 4.68
N VAL A 204 10.48 1.01 3.38
CA VAL A 204 9.14 0.61 2.90
C VAL A 204 8.72 -0.75 3.45
N CYS A 205 9.63 -1.70 3.64
CA CYS A 205 9.32 -2.99 4.25
C CYS A 205 8.98 -2.83 5.74
N ALA A 206 9.76 -2.03 6.49
CA ALA A 206 9.46 -1.72 7.89
C ALA A 206 8.07 -1.05 8.06
N GLN A 207 7.73 -0.12 7.17
CA GLN A 207 6.45 0.60 7.19
C GLN A 207 5.24 -0.29 6.85
N LYS A 208 5.40 -1.26 5.94
CA LYS A 208 4.29 -2.04 5.39
C LYS A 208 4.17 -3.44 5.97
N CYS A 209 5.26 -3.97 6.50
CA CYS A 209 5.38 -5.34 6.96
C CYS A 209 6.03 -5.47 8.35
N GLY A 210 6.09 -4.36 9.12
CA GLY A 210 6.45 -4.41 10.54
C GLY A 210 5.43 -5.22 11.34
N THR A 211 5.91 -6.02 12.30
CA THR A 211 5.06 -6.99 13.01
C THR A 211 4.09 -6.37 14.00
N GLU A 212 4.43 -5.21 14.58
CA GLU A 212 3.61 -4.56 15.60
C GLU A 212 2.61 -3.54 15.04
N PHE A 213 2.83 -3.05 13.82
CA PHE A 213 1.99 -2.05 13.19
C PHE A 213 1.66 -2.41 11.75
N ASP A 214 0.37 -2.66 11.48
CA ASP A 214 -0.14 -2.92 10.13
C ASP A 214 -1.24 -1.92 9.77
N PRO A 215 -0.90 -0.84 9.05
CA PRO A 215 -1.87 0.19 8.66
C PRO A 215 -2.90 -0.30 7.64
N TYR A 216 -2.72 -1.49 7.09
CA TYR A 216 -3.59 -2.06 6.05
C TYR A 216 -4.35 -3.30 6.49
N ALA A 217 -4.19 -3.76 7.75
CA ALA A 217 -4.83 -4.98 8.24
C ALA A 217 -6.35 -5.00 8.03
N GLU A 218 -7.02 -3.85 8.13
CA GLU A 218 -8.46 -3.71 7.98
C GLU A 218 -8.93 -3.36 6.55
N GLN A 219 -8.00 -3.12 5.62
CA GLN A 219 -8.36 -2.79 4.23
C GLN A 219 -8.64 -4.01 3.37
N PHE A 220 -8.28 -5.20 3.85
CA PHE A 220 -8.34 -6.45 3.09
C PHE A 220 -9.17 -7.54 3.79
N LYS A 221 -9.83 -7.18 4.90
CA LYS A 221 -10.73 -8.08 5.63
C LYS A 221 -12.14 -8.05 5.08
#